data_a7d36c415b8bea5a265628e8937ae16a
#
_entry.id   a7d36c415b8bea5a265628e8937ae16a
#
_cell.length_a   1.000
_cell.length_b   1.000
_cell.length_c   1.000
_cell.angle_alpha   90.00
_cell.angle_beta   90.00
_cell.angle_gamma   90.00
#
_symmetry.space_group_name_H-M   'P 1'
#
loop_
_entity.id
_entity.type
_entity.pdbx_description
1 polymer ?
#
loop_
_entity_poly.entity_id
_entity_poly.type
_entity_poly.pdbx_seq_one_letter_code
_entity_poly.pdbx_strand_id
1 'polypeptide(L)'
;MLGAVFDEFDADDSGALSSEELAVAISRLGVTMTDAELKELFVEMDSEMTGDIRRHEFINWWKDSIGSSSVEIIHTLEEYQQVMEDAAGTGQLTVLMVGVTYCKPCKAFSKKYGDFAERFSDARFIKVFGNENKDMTTLCRDELKVKSTPTFYFFRDDEQVHMHTGANAGKFEKFILEEAREGEPGYGSPRLFEDPVEDPKKGKDKKEAPAW
;
A
#
# COMPACT_ATOMS: atom_id res chain seq x y z
N MET A 1 -3.43 16.30 -12.11
CA MET A 1 -2.23 15.47 -12.08
C MET A 1 -2.47 14.06 -12.65
N LEU A 2 -3.34 13.22 -12.10
CA LEU A 2 -3.58 11.83 -12.62
C LEU A 2 -4.12 11.78 -14.07
N GLY A 3 -4.93 12.77 -14.47
CA GLY A 3 -5.40 12.84 -15.85
C GLY A 3 -4.28 13.10 -16.87
N ALA A 4 -3.24 13.83 -16.49
CA ALA A 4 -2.09 14.07 -17.36
C ALA A 4 -1.22 12.80 -17.54
N VAL A 5 -1.16 11.93 -16.52
CA VAL A 5 -0.49 10.64 -16.59
C VAL A 5 -1.24 9.69 -17.54
N PHE A 6 -2.57 9.71 -17.49
CA PHE A 6 -3.39 8.94 -18.44
C PHE A 6 -3.14 9.41 -19.88
N ASP A 7 -3.15 10.74 -20.12
CA ASP A 7 -2.93 11.32 -21.46
C ASP A 7 -1.53 11.01 -22.01
N GLU A 8 -0.53 10.82 -21.16
CA GLU A 8 0.81 10.42 -21.56
C GLU A 8 0.87 8.95 -22.00
N PHE A 9 -0.03 8.11 -21.48
CA PHE A 9 -0.09 6.68 -21.78
C PHE A 9 -1.04 6.37 -22.94
N ASP A 10 -2.07 7.18 -23.17
CA ASP A 10 -2.98 7.14 -24.31
C ASP A 10 -2.27 7.73 -25.53
N ALA A 11 -1.47 6.88 -26.21
CA ALA A 11 -0.56 7.33 -27.26
C ALA A 11 -1.27 7.67 -28.59
N ASP A 12 -2.46 7.14 -28.78
CA ASP A 12 -3.28 7.34 -29.98
C ASP A 12 -4.45 8.31 -29.75
N ASP A 13 -4.54 8.93 -28.55
CA ASP A 13 -5.61 9.86 -28.15
C ASP A 13 -7.04 9.22 -28.29
N SER A 14 -7.15 7.91 -28.10
CA SER A 14 -8.43 7.20 -28.20
C SER A 14 -9.38 7.47 -27.04
N GLY A 15 -8.84 7.98 -25.91
CA GLY A 15 -9.56 8.19 -24.67
C GLY A 15 -9.65 6.95 -23.78
N ALA A 16 -8.95 5.88 -24.17
CA ALA A 16 -8.85 4.63 -23.43
C ALA A 16 -7.45 4.02 -23.60
N LEU A 17 -6.98 3.23 -22.63
CA LEU A 17 -5.71 2.52 -22.73
C LEU A 17 -5.95 1.10 -23.19
N SER A 18 -5.32 0.72 -24.28
CA SER A 18 -5.19 -0.66 -24.74
C SER A 18 -4.23 -1.45 -23.85
N SER A 19 -4.25 -2.77 -24.01
CA SER A 19 -3.32 -3.67 -23.30
C SER A 19 -1.85 -3.36 -23.65
N GLU A 20 -1.58 -2.98 -24.90
CA GLU A 20 -0.27 -2.63 -25.41
C GLU A 20 0.23 -1.30 -24.82
N GLU A 21 -0.63 -0.30 -24.72
CA GLU A 21 -0.30 1.00 -24.11
C GLU A 21 -0.05 0.86 -22.62
N LEU A 22 -0.86 0.06 -21.92
CA LEU A 22 -0.61 -0.26 -20.52
C LEU A 22 0.76 -0.94 -20.34
N ALA A 23 1.13 -1.90 -21.19
CA ALA A 23 2.43 -2.57 -21.15
C ALA A 23 3.58 -1.59 -21.31
N VAL A 24 3.48 -0.68 -22.29
CA VAL A 24 4.47 0.38 -22.51
C VAL A 24 4.55 1.34 -21.32
N ALA A 25 3.41 1.72 -20.76
CA ALA A 25 3.33 2.60 -19.61
C ALA A 25 4.03 1.99 -18.37
N ILE A 26 3.72 0.74 -18.06
CA ILE A 26 4.32 -0.02 -16.94
C ILE A 26 5.84 -0.14 -17.13
N SER A 27 6.29 -0.45 -18.36
CA SER A 27 7.72 -0.55 -18.69
C SER A 27 8.45 0.80 -18.52
N ARG A 28 7.83 1.91 -18.92
CA ARG A 28 8.40 3.28 -18.72
C ARG A 28 8.52 3.67 -17.26
N LEU A 29 7.63 3.17 -16.40
CA LEU A 29 7.71 3.36 -14.97
C LEU A 29 8.79 2.47 -14.31
N GLY A 30 9.55 1.69 -15.09
CA GLY A 30 10.60 0.81 -14.59
C GLY A 30 10.09 -0.46 -13.90
N VAL A 31 8.78 -0.74 -14.00
CA VAL A 31 8.17 -1.93 -13.43
C VAL A 31 8.27 -3.07 -14.43
N THR A 32 8.85 -4.19 -14.03
CA THR A 32 8.91 -5.40 -14.85
C THR A 32 7.77 -6.34 -14.44
N MET A 33 6.89 -6.68 -15.38
CA MET A 33 5.77 -7.60 -15.18
C MET A 33 5.82 -8.69 -16.25
N THR A 34 5.39 -9.88 -15.88
CA THR A 34 5.13 -10.96 -16.85
C THR A 34 3.82 -10.69 -17.60
N ASP A 35 3.65 -11.31 -18.78
CA ASP A 35 2.39 -11.19 -19.54
C ASP A 35 1.16 -11.62 -18.75
N ALA A 36 1.31 -12.58 -17.84
CA ALA A 36 0.22 -13.05 -16.99
C ALA A 36 -0.17 -11.98 -15.95
N GLU A 37 0.82 -11.34 -15.33
CA GLU A 37 0.60 -10.27 -14.35
C GLU A 37 0.02 -9.02 -15.01
N LEU A 38 0.51 -8.67 -16.19
CA LEU A 38 -0.02 -7.56 -16.99
C LEU A 38 -1.49 -7.80 -17.35
N LYS A 39 -1.83 -9.01 -17.76
CA LYS A 39 -3.22 -9.39 -18.08
C LYS A 39 -4.13 -9.35 -16.85
N GLU A 40 -3.66 -9.81 -15.69
CA GLU A 40 -4.42 -9.70 -14.42
C GLU A 40 -4.65 -8.24 -14.07
N LEU A 41 -3.62 -7.40 -14.19
CA LEU A 41 -3.71 -5.97 -13.94
C LEU A 41 -4.72 -5.30 -14.87
N PHE A 42 -4.67 -5.62 -16.19
CA PHE A 42 -5.59 -5.08 -17.16
C PHE A 42 -7.06 -5.44 -16.83
N VAL A 43 -7.33 -6.71 -16.54
CA VAL A 43 -8.68 -7.16 -16.13
C VAL A 43 -9.15 -6.50 -14.84
N GLU A 44 -8.24 -6.21 -13.93
CA GLU A 44 -8.59 -5.50 -12.68
C GLU A 44 -8.95 -4.04 -12.93
N MET A 45 -8.29 -3.39 -13.88
CA MET A 45 -8.53 -1.99 -14.24
C MET A 45 -9.78 -1.82 -15.12
N ASP A 46 -10.00 -2.73 -16.09
CA ASP A 46 -11.18 -2.77 -16.97
C ASP A 46 -12.40 -3.30 -16.19
N SER A 47 -12.92 -2.47 -15.31
CA SER A 47 -14.05 -2.81 -14.42
C SER A 47 -15.38 -2.97 -15.16
N GLU A 48 -15.51 -2.32 -16.30
CA GLU A 48 -16.71 -2.38 -17.16
C GLU A 48 -16.62 -3.47 -18.22
N MET A 49 -15.51 -4.21 -18.28
CA MET A 49 -15.23 -5.30 -19.25
C MET A 49 -15.44 -4.87 -20.71
N THR A 50 -14.94 -3.68 -21.05
CA THR A 50 -15.06 -3.10 -22.39
C THR A 50 -13.93 -3.53 -23.34
N GLY A 51 -12.85 -4.08 -22.78
CA GLY A 51 -11.66 -4.49 -23.50
C GLY A 51 -10.58 -3.41 -23.58
N ASP A 52 -10.87 -2.19 -23.10
CA ASP A 52 -9.95 -1.06 -22.99
C ASP A 52 -10.16 -0.36 -21.65
N ILE A 53 -9.10 0.19 -21.06
CA ILE A 53 -9.17 0.89 -19.77
C ILE A 53 -9.52 2.35 -20.03
N ARG A 54 -10.73 2.73 -19.68
CA ARG A 54 -11.16 4.13 -19.81
C ARG A 54 -10.54 5.02 -18.75
N ARG A 55 -10.45 6.31 -19.04
CA ARG A 55 -9.84 7.30 -18.14
C ARG A 55 -10.37 7.23 -16.70
N HIS A 56 -11.67 7.09 -16.50
CA HIS A 56 -12.25 7.03 -15.16
C HIS A 56 -11.90 5.72 -14.43
N GLU A 57 -11.78 4.59 -15.13
CA GLU A 57 -11.36 3.32 -14.57
C GLU A 57 -9.91 3.38 -14.12
N PHE A 58 -9.02 3.94 -14.95
CA PHE A 58 -7.62 4.20 -14.60
C PHE A 58 -7.52 5.08 -13.34
N ILE A 59 -8.24 6.21 -13.30
CA ILE A 59 -8.21 7.13 -12.16
C ILE A 59 -8.77 6.49 -10.89
N ASN A 60 -9.85 5.72 -10.99
CA ASN A 60 -10.45 5.04 -9.84
C ASN A 60 -9.53 3.94 -9.34
N TRP A 61 -9.01 3.09 -10.24
CA TRP A 61 -8.04 2.07 -9.87
C TRP A 61 -6.80 2.66 -9.19
N TRP A 62 -6.26 3.76 -9.76
CA TRP A 62 -5.12 4.46 -9.19
C TRP A 62 -5.42 5.00 -7.78
N LYS A 63 -6.56 5.67 -7.59
CA LYS A 63 -7.00 6.14 -6.27
C LYS A 63 -7.17 5.00 -5.28
N ASP A 64 -7.77 3.89 -5.69
CA ASP A 64 -7.97 2.72 -4.85
C ASP A 64 -6.64 2.02 -4.52
N SER A 65 -5.66 2.08 -5.41
CA SER A 65 -4.33 1.49 -5.23
C SER A 65 -3.41 2.33 -4.35
N ILE A 66 -3.48 3.66 -4.49
CA ILE A 66 -2.68 4.61 -3.69
C ILE A 66 -3.29 4.78 -2.30
N GLY A 67 -4.61 4.68 -2.18
CA GLY A 67 -5.33 5.02 -0.96
C GLY A 67 -5.69 6.51 -0.89
N SER A 68 -6.11 6.96 0.29
CA SER A 68 -6.48 8.36 0.52
C SER A 68 -5.27 9.29 0.38
N SER A 69 -5.52 10.57 0.13
CA SER A 69 -4.50 11.63 0.10
C SER A 69 -3.71 11.75 1.42
N SER A 70 -4.16 11.08 2.47
CA SER A 70 -3.53 11.04 3.79
C SER A 70 -2.46 9.94 3.91
N VAL A 71 -2.22 9.14 2.86
CA VAL A 71 -1.17 8.11 2.80
C VAL A 71 -0.09 8.55 1.84
N GLU A 72 1.13 8.71 2.33
CA GLU A 72 2.31 9.07 1.55
C GLU A 72 2.93 7.80 0.94
N ILE A 73 3.19 7.80 -0.37
CA ILE A 73 3.89 6.69 -1.04
C ILE A 73 5.36 7.05 -1.11
N ILE A 74 6.19 6.11 -0.69
CA ILE A 74 7.65 6.22 -0.66
C ILE A 74 8.22 5.40 -1.81
N HIS A 75 9.03 6.04 -2.64
CA HIS A 75 9.58 5.46 -3.86
C HIS A 75 11.10 5.23 -3.81
N THR A 76 11.79 5.90 -2.87
CA THR A 76 13.25 5.81 -2.74
C THR A 76 13.67 5.58 -1.30
N LEU A 77 14.87 5.04 -1.11
CA LEU A 77 15.45 4.88 0.22
C LEU A 77 15.69 6.24 0.90
N GLU A 78 16.06 7.25 0.12
CA GLU A 78 16.27 8.61 0.61
C GLU A 78 14.97 9.22 1.16
N GLU A 79 13.85 9.08 0.44
CA GLU A 79 12.53 9.49 0.92
C GLU A 79 12.15 8.77 2.22
N TYR A 80 12.39 7.45 2.29
CA TYR A 80 12.14 6.69 3.50
C TYR A 80 12.95 7.21 4.70
N GLN A 81 14.25 7.42 4.50
CA GLN A 81 15.13 7.94 5.54
C GLN A 81 14.69 9.34 6.00
N GLN A 82 14.35 10.22 5.06
CA GLN A 82 13.86 11.56 5.38
C GLN A 82 12.57 11.51 6.22
N VAL A 83 11.62 10.64 5.85
CA VAL A 83 10.37 10.46 6.61
C VAL A 83 10.65 10.00 8.04
N MET A 84 11.58 9.05 8.21
CA MET A 84 11.94 8.55 9.53
C MET A 84 12.68 9.59 10.37
N GLU A 85 13.60 10.36 9.75
CA GLU A 85 14.30 11.47 10.40
C GLU A 85 13.33 12.59 10.83
N ASP A 86 12.38 12.96 9.96
CA ASP A 86 11.36 13.98 10.27
C ASP A 86 10.46 13.55 11.44
N ALA A 87 10.19 12.25 11.59
CA ALA A 87 9.39 11.71 12.67
C ALA A 87 10.19 11.57 13.97
N ALA A 88 11.52 11.44 13.88
CA ALA A 88 12.39 11.25 15.03
C ALA A 88 12.31 12.44 16.01
N GLY A 89 12.13 12.15 17.30
CA GLY A 89 12.06 13.16 18.34
C GLY A 89 10.77 13.99 18.36
N THR A 90 9.82 13.75 17.44
CA THR A 90 8.48 14.41 17.46
C THR A 90 7.48 13.64 18.33
N GLY A 91 7.75 12.38 18.60
CA GLY A 91 6.82 11.46 19.24
C GLY A 91 5.64 11.03 18.35
N GLN A 92 5.61 11.47 17.07
CA GLN A 92 4.56 11.10 16.12
C GLN A 92 4.61 9.59 15.81
N LEU A 93 3.44 8.95 15.82
CA LEU A 93 3.32 7.57 15.36
C LEU A 93 3.47 7.53 13.83
N THR A 94 4.45 6.78 13.33
CA THR A 94 4.61 6.51 11.90
C THR A 94 4.20 5.08 11.61
N VAL A 95 3.27 4.91 10.70
CA VAL A 95 2.74 3.61 10.28
C VAL A 95 3.16 3.33 8.85
N LEU A 96 3.93 2.27 8.65
CA LEU A 96 4.39 1.84 7.33
C LEU A 96 3.65 0.59 6.87
N MET A 97 3.02 0.65 5.71
CA MET A 97 2.48 -0.52 5.01
C MET A 97 3.45 -0.96 3.91
N VAL A 98 3.95 -2.17 4.01
CA VAL A 98 4.73 -2.80 2.94
C VAL A 98 3.84 -3.74 2.14
N GLY A 99 3.80 -3.53 0.83
CA GLY A 99 3.11 -4.37 -0.13
C GLY A 99 3.95 -4.66 -1.36
N VAL A 100 3.37 -5.38 -2.31
CA VAL A 100 3.86 -5.52 -3.68
C VAL A 100 2.72 -5.21 -4.63
N THR A 101 3.03 -4.78 -5.86
CA THR A 101 2.04 -4.27 -6.82
C THR A 101 0.94 -5.29 -7.17
N TYR A 102 1.24 -6.58 -7.15
CA TYR A 102 0.31 -7.69 -7.44
C TYR A 102 -0.34 -8.30 -6.18
N CYS A 103 -0.13 -7.74 -5.00
CA CYS A 103 -0.65 -8.28 -3.74
C CYS A 103 -2.16 -8.01 -3.60
N LYS A 104 -3.01 -8.98 -3.91
CA LYS A 104 -4.47 -8.86 -3.76
C LYS A 104 -4.93 -8.47 -2.34
N PRO A 105 -4.39 -9.07 -1.24
CA PRO A 105 -4.75 -8.63 0.10
C PRO A 105 -4.31 -7.19 0.41
N CYS A 106 -3.18 -6.72 -0.16
CA CYS A 106 -2.72 -5.34 0.02
C CYS A 106 -3.68 -4.35 -0.61
N LYS A 107 -4.14 -4.63 -1.85
CA LYS A 107 -5.12 -3.81 -2.56
C LYS A 107 -6.44 -3.75 -1.80
N ALA A 108 -6.96 -4.91 -1.37
CA ALA A 108 -8.18 -4.96 -0.58
C ALA A 108 -8.11 -4.18 0.74
N PHE A 109 -6.91 -4.06 1.32
CA PHE A 109 -6.68 -3.31 2.55
C PHE A 109 -6.42 -1.81 2.33
N SER A 110 -6.00 -1.40 1.13
CA SER A 110 -5.57 -0.02 0.84
C SER A 110 -6.65 1.01 1.17
N LYS A 111 -7.91 0.74 0.87
CA LYS A 111 -9.01 1.65 1.23
C LYS A 111 -9.12 1.81 2.75
N LYS A 112 -9.14 0.70 3.49
CA LYS A 112 -9.17 0.75 4.97
C LYS A 112 -7.95 1.44 5.56
N TYR A 113 -6.79 1.27 4.92
CA TYR A 113 -5.55 1.94 5.33
C TYR A 113 -5.67 3.45 5.18
N GLY A 114 -6.29 3.92 4.10
CA GLY A 114 -6.64 5.33 3.91
C GLY A 114 -7.65 5.84 4.94
N ASP A 115 -8.72 5.07 5.21
CA ASP A 115 -9.73 5.42 6.23
C ASP A 115 -9.08 5.55 7.63
N PHE A 116 -8.10 4.69 7.94
CA PHE A 116 -7.32 4.81 9.18
C PHE A 116 -6.43 6.06 9.18
N ALA A 117 -5.80 6.40 8.07
CA ALA A 117 -4.98 7.60 7.95
C ALA A 117 -5.80 8.88 8.15
N GLU A 118 -7.03 8.91 7.67
CA GLU A 118 -7.95 10.03 7.90
C GLU A 118 -8.43 10.10 9.35
N ARG A 119 -8.72 8.96 9.95
CA ARG A 119 -9.20 8.88 11.34
C ARG A 119 -8.11 9.22 12.36
N PHE A 120 -6.88 8.78 12.13
CA PHE A 120 -5.73 8.99 13.00
C PHE A 120 -4.77 10.01 12.36
N SER A 121 -5.28 11.20 12.10
CA SER A 121 -4.61 12.26 11.33
C SER A 121 -3.37 12.86 12.02
N ASP A 122 -3.15 12.55 13.28
CA ASP A 122 -1.93 12.86 14.04
C ASP A 122 -0.79 11.88 13.78
N ALA A 123 -1.11 10.66 13.29
CA ALA A 123 -0.12 9.68 12.87
C ALA A 123 0.24 9.87 11.40
N ARG A 124 1.48 9.56 11.04
CA ARG A 124 1.96 9.58 9.66
C ARG A 124 1.78 8.21 9.04
N PHE A 125 1.05 8.14 7.93
CA PHE A 125 0.82 6.90 7.21
C PHE A 125 1.61 6.89 5.92
N ILE A 126 2.50 5.91 5.77
CA ILE A 126 3.36 5.74 4.60
C ILE A 126 3.19 4.35 4.00
N LYS A 127 3.41 4.23 2.70
CA LYS A 127 3.29 2.98 1.95
C LYS A 127 4.49 2.77 1.04
N VAL A 128 4.96 1.54 0.98
CA VAL A 128 6.07 1.10 0.14
C VAL A 128 5.64 -0.10 -0.70
N PHE A 129 6.01 -0.10 -1.98
CA PHE A 129 5.93 -1.27 -2.84
C PHE A 129 7.32 -1.89 -2.99
N GLY A 130 7.56 -2.99 -2.29
CA GLY A 130 8.88 -3.63 -2.22
C GLY A 130 9.40 -4.19 -3.55
N ASN A 131 8.56 -4.32 -4.56
CA ASN A 131 8.96 -4.75 -5.92
C ASN A 131 9.00 -3.59 -6.93
N GLU A 132 8.92 -2.34 -6.49
CA GLU A 132 8.90 -1.19 -7.38
C GLU A 132 10.26 -0.94 -8.05
N ASN A 133 11.31 -0.98 -7.24
CA ASN A 133 12.69 -0.75 -7.69
C ASN A 133 13.69 -1.43 -6.75
N LYS A 134 14.99 -1.30 -7.06
CA LYS A 134 16.07 -1.94 -6.30
C LYS A 134 16.17 -1.43 -4.87
N ASP A 135 15.97 -0.12 -4.64
CA ASP A 135 16.06 0.49 -3.32
C ASP A 135 14.94 -0.03 -2.41
N MET A 136 13.71 -0.04 -2.92
CA MET A 136 12.56 -0.58 -2.19
C MET A 136 12.68 -2.09 -1.94
N THR A 137 13.25 -2.83 -2.89
CA THR A 137 13.56 -4.25 -2.70
C THR A 137 14.57 -4.45 -1.57
N THR A 138 15.65 -3.66 -1.56
CA THR A 138 16.69 -3.72 -0.51
C THR A 138 16.11 -3.35 0.86
N LEU A 139 15.36 -2.23 0.95
CA LEU A 139 14.68 -1.83 2.18
C LEU A 139 13.79 -2.94 2.72
N CYS A 140 12.91 -3.49 1.88
CA CYS A 140 11.93 -4.47 2.33
C CYS A 140 12.55 -5.82 2.69
N ARG A 141 13.50 -6.31 1.89
CA ARG A 141 14.12 -7.62 2.08
C ARG A 141 15.20 -7.60 3.15
N ASP A 142 16.13 -6.63 3.06
CA ASP A 142 17.38 -6.66 3.80
C ASP A 142 17.32 -5.86 5.11
N GLU A 143 16.58 -4.74 5.16
CA GLU A 143 16.43 -3.93 6.37
C GLU A 143 15.19 -4.34 7.18
N LEU A 144 14.01 -4.28 6.57
CA LEU A 144 12.74 -4.62 7.24
C LEU A 144 12.50 -6.13 7.36
N LYS A 145 13.20 -6.96 6.59
CA LYS A 145 13.13 -8.44 6.61
C LYS A 145 11.70 -8.95 6.40
N VAL A 146 10.97 -8.33 5.49
CA VAL A 146 9.58 -8.67 5.17
C VAL A 146 9.48 -10.08 4.61
N LYS A 147 8.62 -10.91 5.21
CA LYS A 147 8.42 -12.32 4.82
C LYS A 147 7.10 -12.57 4.10
N SER A 148 6.15 -11.66 4.21
CA SER A 148 4.87 -11.75 3.50
C SER A 148 4.20 -10.38 3.48
N THR A 149 3.24 -10.17 2.54
CA THR A 149 2.55 -8.90 2.38
C THR A 149 1.03 -9.06 2.49
N PRO A 150 0.31 -8.03 3.00
CA PRO A 150 0.87 -6.82 3.57
C PRO A 150 1.54 -7.07 4.93
N THR A 151 2.60 -6.32 5.22
CA THR A 151 3.19 -6.20 6.56
C THR A 151 3.14 -4.74 6.96
N PHE A 152 2.76 -4.49 8.21
CA PHE A 152 2.65 -3.16 8.80
C PHE A 152 3.68 -3.03 9.92
N TYR A 153 4.41 -1.93 9.89
CA TYR A 153 5.35 -1.54 10.93
C TYR A 153 4.86 -0.25 11.58
N PHE A 154 5.02 -0.17 12.88
CA PHE A 154 4.65 0.99 13.68
C PHE A 154 5.91 1.49 14.36
N PHE A 155 6.22 2.76 14.17
CA PHE A 155 7.43 3.40 14.71
C PHE A 155 7.05 4.59 15.56
N ARG A 156 7.82 4.80 16.65
CA ARG A 156 7.83 6.04 17.43
C ARG A 156 9.28 6.36 17.78
N ASP A 157 9.67 7.61 17.51
CA ASP A 157 11.04 8.09 17.81
C ASP A 157 12.12 7.14 17.27
N ASP A 158 12.00 6.69 16.00
CA ASP A 158 12.84 5.72 15.31
C ASP A 158 12.81 4.28 15.85
N GLU A 159 12.07 4.01 16.91
CA GLU A 159 11.94 2.67 17.43
C GLU A 159 10.73 1.95 16.82
N GLN A 160 10.91 0.72 16.35
CA GLN A 160 9.80 -0.13 15.96
C GLN A 160 9.07 -0.62 17.20
N VAL A 161 7.87 -0.07 17.44
CA VAL A 161 7.03 -0.43 18.61
C VAL A 161 6.14 -1.63 18.35
N HIS A 162 5.61 -1.77 17.12
CA HIS A 162 4.82 -2.94 16.71
C HIS A 162 5.10 -3.39 15.29
N MET A 163 4.75 -4.63 14.99
CA MET A 163 4.70 -5.19 13.64
C MET A 163 3.50 -6.14 13.52
N HIS A 164 2.78 -6.02 12.41
CA HIS A 164 1.66 -6.89 12.09
C HIS A 164 1.71 -7.35 10.64
N THR A 165 1.44 -8.63 10.40
CA THR A 165 1.40 -9.21 9.06
C THR A 165 -0.01 -9.68 8.71
N GLY A 166 -0.45 -9.37 7.50
CA GLY A 166 -1.76 -9.75 6.96
C GLY A 166 -2.80 -8.64 7.07
N ALA A 167 -3.78 -8.68 6.17
CA ALA A 167 -4.83 -7.68 6.00
C ALA A 167 -5.95 -7.83 7.06
N ASN A 168 -5.61 -7.62 8.33
CA ASN A 168 -6.54 -7.73 9.45
C ASN A 168 -6.78 -6.36 10.09
N ALA A 169 -7.94 -5.77 9.83
CA ALA A 169 -8.30 -4.44 10.30
C ALA A 169 -8.41 -4.36 11.83
N GLY A 170 -8.93 -5.39 12.49
CA GLY A 170 -9.07 -5.40 13.96
C GLY A 170 -7.70 -5.38 14.66
N LYS A 171 -6.78 -6.25 14.25
CA LYS A 171 -5.41 -6.25 14.79
C LYS A 171 -4.67 -4.96 14.48
N PHE A 172 -4.84 -4.44 13.26
CA PHE A 172 -4.23 -3.18 12.84
C PHE A 172 -4.71 -2.01 13.70
N GLU A 173 -6.03 -1.85 13.85
CA GLU A 173 -6.63 -0.81 14.69
C GLU A 173 -6.19 -0.93 16.15
N LYS A 174 -6.16 -2.16 16.67
CA LYS A 174 -5.71 -2.42 18.05
C LYS A 174 -4.33 -1.82 18.31
N PHE A 175 -3.35 -2.06 17.42
CA PHE A 175 -1.99 -1.54 17.60
C PHE A 175 -1.93 -0.01 17.55
N ILE A 176 -2.71 0.64 16.67
CA ILE A 176 -2.78 2.11 16.67
C ILE A 176 -3.32 2.65 18.00
N LEU A 177 -4.41 2.04 18.49
CA LEU A 177 -5.03 2.47 19.73
C LEU A 177 -4.16 2.20 20.98
N GLU A 178 -3.37 1.13 20.98
CA GLU A 178 -2.41 0.81 22.04
C GLU A 178 -1.26 1.82 22.09
N GLU A 179 -0.86 2.36 20.93
CA GLU A 179 0.20 3.35 20.81
C GLU A 179 -0.30 4.81 20.93
N ALA A 180 -1.60 5.04 20.87
CA ALA A 180 -2.16 6.39 21.00
C ALA A 180 -1.86 7.00 22.38
N ARG A 181 -1.34 8.22 22.40
CA ARG A 181 -1.01 8.99 23.61
C ARG A 181 -2.09 10.01 23.92
N GLU A 182 -2.12 10.45 25.17
CA GLU A 182 -3.06 11.49 25.60
C GLU A 182 -2.90 12.76 24.75
N GLY A 183 -4.03 13.23 24.19
CA GLY A 183 -4.06 14.35 23.25
C GLY A 183 -4.07 13.94 21.77
N GLU A 184 -3.78 12.69 21.44
CA GLU A 184 -3.89 12.17 20.06
C GLU A 184 -5.32 11.67 19.77
N PRO A 185 -5.84 11.81 18.52
CA PRO A 185 -7.19 11.40 18.14
C PRO A 185 -7.53 9.94 18.42
N GLY A 186 -6.52 9.07 18.44
CA GLY A 186 -6.68 7.66 18.77
C GLY A 186 -6.89 7.36 20.26
N TYR A 187 -6.47 8.27 21.14
CA TYR A 187 -6.48 8.02 22.59
C TYR A 187 -7.90 7.89 23.16
N GLY A 188 -8.16 6.74 23.79
CA GLY A 188 -9.49 6.46 24.34
C GLY A 188 -10.60 6.23 23.31
N SER A 189 -10.27 6.19 22.02
CA SER A 189 -11.25 5.95 20.95
C SER A 189 -11.76 4.50 20.98
N PRO A 190 -13.06 4.28 20.73
CA PRO A 190 -13.60 2.93 20.67
C PRO A 190 -13.05 2.17 19.45
N ARG A 191 -12.86 0.87 19.61
CA ARG A 191 -12.56 -0.02 18.48
C ARG A 191 -13.76 -0.10 17.53
N LEU A 192 -13.52 0.01 16.23
CA LEU A 192 -14.54 -0.14 15.18
C LEU A 192 -14.49 -1.52 14.51
N PHE A 193 -13.34 -2.21 14.61
CA PHE A 193 -13.14 -3.52 14.02
C PHE A 193 -12.84 -4.55 15.10
N GLU A 194 -13.54 -5.68 15.05
CA GLU A 194 -13.28 -6.82 15.90
C GLU A 194 -12.15 -7.66 15.33
N ASP A 195 -11.42 -8.36 16.20
CA ASP A 195 -10.49 -9.40 15.75
C ASP A 195 -11.30 -10.54 15.12
N PRO A 196 -10.87 -11.09 13.98
CA PRO A 196 -11.53 -12.27 13.43
C PRO A 196 -11.43 -13.39 14.46
N VAL A 197 -12.54 -14.10 14.66
CA VAL A 197 -12.57 -15.30 15.47
C VAL A 197 -11.56 -16.28 14.85
N GLU A 198 -10.54 -16.64 15.60
CA GLU A 198 -9.54 -17.63 15.14
C GLU A 198 -10.26 -18.96 14.91
N ASP A 199 -10.38 -19.39 13.66
CA ASP A 199 -10.87 -20.73 13.34
C ASP A 199 -9.75 -21.73 13.68
N PRO A 200 -9.91 -22.55 14.72
CA PRO A 200 -8.87 -23.49 15.15
C PRO A 200 -8.54 -24.56 14.10
N LYS A 201 -9.31 -24.63 13.01
CA LYS A 201 -9.14 -25.61 11.93
C LYS A 201 -8.40 -25.08 10.69
N LYS A 202 -8.15 -23.77 10.56
CA LYS A 202 -7.28 -23.25 9.51
C LYS A 202 -5.83 -23.50 9.89
N GLY A 203 -5.32 -24.63 9.42
CA GLY A 203 -3.91 -24.95 9.48
C GLY A 203 -3.06 -23.83 8.89
N LYS A 204 -1.84 -23.72 9.38
CA LYS A 204 -0.83 -22.76 8.94
C LYS A 204 -0.51 -23.00 7.46
N ASP A 205 -1.27 -22.40 6.55
CA ASP A 205 -0.82 -22.25 5.18
C ASP A 205 0.48 -21.44 5.22
N LYS A 206 1.56 -22.09 4.77
CA LYS A 206 2.84 -21.41 4.58
C LYS A 206 2.59 -20.32 3.53
N LYS A 207 2.45 -19.07 3.99
CA LYS A 207 2.46 -17.93 3.09
C LYS A 207 3.85 -17.89 2.45
N GLU A 208 3.91 -18.02 1.14
CA GLU A 208 5.14 -17.84 0.40
C GLU A 208 5.64 -16.41 0.58
N ALA A 209 6.97 -16.26 0.66
CA ALA A 209 7.58 -14.94 0.69
C ALA A 209 7.31 -14.23 -0.64
N PRO A 210 7.13 -12.90 -0.63
CA PRO A 210 6.97 -12.15 -1.87
C PRO A 210 8.21 -12.33 -2.77
N ALA A 211 7.97 -12.41 -4.08
CA ALA A 211 9.04 -12.36 -5.06
C ALA A 211 9.48 -10.89 -5.19
N TRP A 212 10.65 -10.61 -4.65
CA TRP A 212 11.29 -9.29 -4.75
C TRP A 212 12.09 -9.16 -6.04
#